data_86bb6002bae5fdb7f877433ae236ff9e
#
_entry.id   86bb6002bae5fdb7f877433ae236ff9e
#
_cell.length_a   1.000
_cell.length_b   1.000
_cell.length_c   1.000
_cell.angle_alpha   90.00
_cell.angle_beta   90.00
_cell.angle_gamma   90.00
#
_symmetry.space_group_name_H-M   'P 1'
#
loop_
_entity.id
_entity.type
_entity.pdbx_description
1 polymer ?
#
loop_
_entity_poly.entity_id
_entity_poly.type
_entity_poly.pdbx_seq_one_letter_code
_entity_poly.pdbx_strand_id
1 'polypeptide(L)'
;MKNVVILGAGYAGLTTLKGLKKAAKAGEVKVTLVNKNSYHYDTVNLHEVSAGNIPSRDICIDIKDVVTPGVSFVQDEVIKIDTEKKLVLTKKYEIDYDVLVIGLGFQPETFGIEGMAENAMPIANVLAAEKIAATLEDNFRKYATSEEKDVKDISVIVGGTGLAGMEFLGELVHRKKELCSKYGIDEKLVKIYGLDAAPTLLPMFTKEYSDYARKYLEDNGIEIILGAGIKGATADSFIIEVDGERKELKASTLVWTAGVRGNKLMDETFPELSKRGRLVTTQQLTVPGMEDIYIVGDCAAFIETGQERPYPTTAQIANQMGAYVGARISGKPVGDFKYINRGVVCSLGHKDGIADVMGGKKSKGFKAAKLKKIIEAKAIYELTDFVTALKNQRIL
;
A
#
# COMPACT_ATOMS: atom_id res chain seq x y z
N MET A 1 24.54 25.49 5.94
CA MET A 1 23.51 24.54 6.40
C MET A 1 22.80 24.04 5.16
N LYS A 2 22.74 22.72 4.93
CA LYS A 2 22.10 22.16 3.73
C LYS A 2 20.58 22.14 3.87
N ASN A 3 19.85 22.55 2.82
CA ASN A 3 18.40 22.41 2.71
C ASN A 3 18.06 21.00 2.19
N VAL A 4 17.48 20.17 3.02
CA VAL A 4 17.01 18.83 2.67
C VAL A 4 15.50 18.86 2.50
N VAL A 5 15.01 18.53 1.31
CA VAL A 5 13.57 18.44 1.03
C VAL A 5 13.17 16.98 0.88
N ILE A 6 12.16 16.55 1.64
CA ILE A 6 11.61 15.20 1.61
C ILE A 6 10.19 15.29 1.03
N LEU A 7 9.96 14.62 -0.10
CA LEU A 7 8.66 14.57 -0.76
C LEU A 7 7.94 13.28 -0.41
N GLY A 8 6.82 13.41 0.31
CA GLY A 8 5.99 12.32 0.77
C GLY A 8 6.30 11.89 2.21
N ALA A 9 5.23 11.79 3.01
CA ALA A 9 5.25 11.29 4.40
C ALA A 9 4.77 9.83 4.50
N GLY A 10 5.14 9.00 3.52
CA GLY A 10 4.99 7.55 3.57
C GLY A 10 6.09 6.89 4.43
N TYR A 11 6.14 5.57 4.43
CA TYR A 11 7.14 4.80 5.20
C TYR A 11 8.58 5.29 4.96
N ALA A 12 8.99 5.40 3.70
CA ALA A 12 10.34 5.82 3.35
C ALA A 12 10.63 7.26 3.77
N GLY A 13 9.72 8.20 3.51
CA GLY A 13 9.89 9.61 3.85
C GLY A 13 9.98 9.85 5.35
N LEU A 14 9.09 9.25 6.14
CA LEU A 14 9.13 9.38 7.60
C LEU A 14 10.35 8.71 8.23
N THR A 15 10.78 7.57 7.69
CA THR A 15 11.99 6.91 8.17
C THR A 15 13.25 7.71 7.82
N THR A 16 13.28 8.36 6.65
CA THR A 16 14.35 9.34 6.30
C THR A 16 14.35 10.50 7.28
N LEU A 17 13.18 11.10 7.52
CA LEU A 17 13.03 12.19 8.48
C LEU A 17 13.54 11.79 9.88
N LYS A 18 13.17 10.60 10.36
CA LYS A 18 13.64 10.08 11.65
C LYS A 18 15.17 10.01 11.72
N GLY A 19 15.82 9.59 10.63
CA GLY A 19 17.29 9.56 10.53
C GLY A 19 17.94 10.93 10.61
N LEU A 20 17.24 11.99 10.21
CA LEU A 20 17.72 13.37 10.16
C LEU A 20 17.40 14.20 11.42
N LYS A 21 16.50 13.74 12.30
CA LYS A 21 16.02 14.52 13.47
C LYS A 21 17.13 15.09 14.33
N LYS A 22 18.20 14.32 14.58
CA LYS A 22 19.35 14.80 15.40
C LYS A 22 20.12 15.92 14.71
N ALA A 23 20.43 15.75 13.42
CA ALA A 23 21.15 16.75 12.64
C ALA A 23 20.32 18.02 12.45
N ALA A 24 19.00 17.89 12.24
CA ALA A 24 18.07 19.03 12.16
C ALA A 24 18.01 19.79 13.49
N LYS A 25 17.89 19.10 14.63
CA LYS A 25 17.88 19.71 15.95
C LYS A 25 19.21 20.42 16.29
N ALA A 26 20.33 19.88 15.80
CA ALA A 26 21.65 20.47 15.97
C ALA A 26 21.91 21.69 15.03
N GLY A 27 20.99 21.96 14.07
CA GLY A 27 21.18 23.00 13.07
C GLY A 27 22.19 22.66 11.97
N GLU A 28 22.56 21.39 11.82
CA GLU A 28 23.48 20.92 10.77
C GLU A 28 22.80 20.87 9.40
N VAL A 29 21.50 20.54 9.39
CA VAL A 29 20.63 20.53 8.20
C VAL A 29 19.31 21.22 8.50
N LYS A 30 18.72 21.87 7.48
CA LYS A 30 17.33 22.34 7.51
C LYS A 30 16.50 21.32 6.75
N VAL A 31 15.46 20.77 7.36
CA VAL A 31 14.62 19.74 6.73
C VAL A 31 13.24 20.30 6.46
N THR A 32 12.75 20.14 5.22
CA THR A 32 11.37 20.43 4.82
C THR A 32 10.71 19.15 4.38
N LEU A 33 9.67 18.71 5.10
CA LEU A 33 8.80 17.60 4.72
C LEU A 33 7.61 18.16 3.96
N VAL A 34 7.39 17.68 2.73
CA VAL A 34 6.23 18.04 1.90
C VAL A 34 5.31 16.84 1.77
N ASN A 35 4.03 17.01 2.10
CA ASN A 35 3.04 15.96 1.91
C ASN A 35 1.65 16.53 1.65
N LYS A 36 0.86 15.88 0.79
CA LYS A 36 -0.49 16.36 0.44
C LYS A 36 -1.49 16.27 1.60
N ASN A 37 -1.32 15.29 2.48
CA ASN A 37 -2.18 15.08 3.65
C ASN A 37 -1.49 15.60 4.91
N SER A 38 -2.26 16.01 5.92
CA SER A 38 -1.74 16.35 7.24
C SER A 38 -1.33 15.12 8.07
N TYR A 39 -1.53 13.93 7.54
CA TYR A 39 -1.29 12.66 8.22
C TYR A 39 -0.49 11.68 7.33
N HIS A 40 0.25 10.81 7.99
CA HIS A 40 0.70 9.52 7.47
C HIS A 40 -0.42 8.49 7.66
N TYR A 41 -0.57 7.55 6.77
CA TYR A 41 -1.46 6.39 6.96
C TYR A 41 -0.73 5.09 6.68
N ASP A 42 -1.06 4.09 7.47
CA ASP A 42 -0.51 2.74 7.37
C ASP A 42 -1.16 2.01 6.18
N THR A 43 -0.45 2.02 5.04
CA THR A 43 -0.98 1.45 3.80
C THR A 43 -1.20 -0.05 3.87
N VAL A 44 -0.46 -0.76 4.75
CA VAL A 44 -0.63 -2.21 4.92
C VAL A 44 -1.92 -2.59 5.63
N ASN A 45 -2.65 -1.63 6.24
CA ASN A 45 -3.94 -1.83 6.91
C ASN A 45 -5.12 -1.18 6.18
N LEU A 46 -4.92 -0.68 4.95
CA LEU A 46 -6.02 -0.15 4.14
C LEU A 46 -7.11 -1.19 3.86
N HIS A 47 -6.78 -2.47 3.81
CA HIS A 47 -7.72 -3.55 3.59
C HIS A 47 -8.74 -3.69 4.73
N GLU A 48 -8.34 -3.46 5.99
CA GLU A 48 -9.25 -3.47 7.15
C GLU A 48 -10.24 -2.29 7.08
N VAL A 49 -9.76 -1.10 6.71
CA VAL A 49 -10.62 0.09 6.49
C VAL A 49 -11.55 -0.13 5.31
N SER A 50 -11.04 -0.70 4.19
CA SER A 50 -11.84 -0.97 2.99
C SER A 50 -12.98 -1.95 3.23
N ALA A 51 -12.78 -2.91 4.13
CA ALA A 51 -13.85 -3.79 4.57
C ALA A 51 -14.83 -3.13 5.56
N GLY A 52 -14.45 -1.99 6.15
CA GLY A 52 -15.24 -1.31 7.19
C GLY A 52 -15.10 -1.94 8.58
N ASN A 53 -14.05 -2.75 8.80
CA ASN A 53 -13.82 -3.45 10.07
C ASN A 53 -13.14 -2.55 11.12
N ILE A 54 -12.40 -1.53 10.66
CA ILE A 54 -11.83 -0.48 11.53
C ILE A 54 -12.05 0.90 10.92
N PRO A 55 -12.16 1.97 11.73
CA PRO A 55 -12.23 3.32 11.22
C PRO A 55 -10.85 3.79 10.67
N SER A 56 -10.86 4.63 9.65
CA SER A 56 -9.65 5.13 9.00
C SER A 56 -8.69 5.87 9.94
N ARG A 57 -9.21 6.55 10.96
CA ARG A 57 -8.38 7.22 11.99
C ARG A 57 -7.41 6.28 12.69
N ASP A 58 -7.76 4.99 12.80
CA ASP A 58 -6.93 4.01 13.50
C ASP A 58 -5.67 3.64 12.71
N ILE A 59 -5.62 3.93 11.42
CA ILE A 59 -4.44 3.74 10.57
C ILE A 59 -3.69 5.06 10.26
N CYS A 60 -4.17 6.19 10.78
CA CYS A 60 -3.60 7.52 10.52
C CYS A 60 -2.75 8.00 11.71
N ILE A 61 -1.64 8.67 11.40
CA ILE A 61 -0.75 9.35 12.36
C ILE A 61 -0.60 10.79 11.90
N ASP A 62 -0.96 11.76 12.73
CA ASP A 62 -0.84 13.17 12.40
C ASP A 62 0.64 13.55 12.23
N ILE A 63 0.98 14.25 11.14
CA ILE A 63 2.37 14.62 10.85
C ILE A 63 2.92 15.57 11.91
N LYS A 64 2.07 16.41 12.53
CA LYS A 64 2.49 17.30 13.63
C LYS A 64 3.07 16.53 14.83
N ASP A 65 2.65 15.28 15.05
CA ASP A 65 3.14 14.45 16.14
C ASP A 65 4.52 13.82 15.83
N VAL A 66 4.93 13.84 14.55
CA VAL A 66 6.23 13.30 14.09
C VAL A 66 7.26 14.39 13.81
N VAL A 67 6.83 15.62 13.55
CA VAL A 67 7.71 16.76 13.29
C VAL A 67 8.37 17.23 14.59
N THR A 68 9.66 17.57 14.52
CA THR A 68 10.46 18.03 15.67
C THR A 68 11.10 19.39 15.37
N PRO A 69 11.61 20.14 16.38
CA PRO A 69 12.37 21.35 16.13
C PRO A 69 13.47 21.17 15.06
N GLY A 70 13.57 22.12 14.14
CA GLY A 70 14.49 22.06 12.97
C GLY A 70 13.89 21.40 11.73
N VAL A 71 12.64 20.93 11.79
CA VAL A 71 11.89 20.38 10.67
C VAL A 71 10.69 21.26 10.37
N SER A 72 10.53 21.67 9.11
CA SER A 72 9.35 22.36 8.60
C SER A 72 8.43 21.36 7.89
N PHE A 73 7.12 21.50 8.09
CA PHE A 73 6.13 20.72 7.35
C PHE A 73 5.34 21.61 6.40
N VAL A 74 5.28 21.24 5.13
CA VAL A 74 4.48 21.88 4.09
C VAL A 74 3.38 20.92 3.66
N GLN A 75 2.14 21.21 4.04
CA GLN A 75 0.99 20.46 3.57
C GLN A 75 0.57 20.99 2.21
N ASP A 76 1.06 20.36 1.15
CA ASP A 76 0.69 20.70 -0.23
C ASP A 76 1.03 19.54 -1.19
N GLU A 77 0.47 19.58 -2.39
CA GLU A 77 0.70 18.61 -3.43
C GLU A 77 1.84 19.05 -4.36
N VAL A 78 2.82 18.18 -4.52
CA VAL A 78 3.93 18.39 -5.47
C VAL A 78 3.40 18.22 -6.90
N ILE A 79 3.62 19.23 -7.74
CA ILE A 79 3.15 19.26 -9.13
C ILE A 79 4.28 19.19 -10.15
N LYS A 80 5.51 19.59 -9.78
CA LYS A 80 6.68 19.53 -10.66
C LYS A 80 7.98 19.49 -9.86
N ILE A 81 8.99 18.82 -10.39
CA ILE A 81 10.36 18.84 -9.87
C ILE A 81 11.24 19.36 -10.99
N ASP A 82 11.94 20.47 -10.76
CA ASP A 82 12.91 21.06 -11.68
C ASP A 82 14.31 20.74 -11.16
N THR A 83 14.95 19.74 -11.74
CA THR A 83 16.25 19.25 -11.29
C THR A 83 17.41 20.17 -11.65
N GLU A 84 17.28 20.96 -12.72
CA GLU A 84 18.31 21.91 -13.16
C GLU A 84 18.37 23.12 -12.24
N LYS A 85 17.20 23.64 -11.82
CA LYS A 85 17.07 24.76 -10.90
C LYS A 85 17.12 24.35 -9.43
N LYS A 86 17.13 23.05 -9.14
CA LYS A 86 16.98 22.49 -7.78
C LYS A 86 15.76 23.03 -7.05
N LEU A 87 14.61 22.99 -7.73
CA LEU A 87 13.35 23.58 -7.28
C LEU A 87 12.22 22.53 -7.31
N VAL A 88 11.46 22.44 -6.24
CA VAL A 88 10.21 21.70 -6.15
C VAL A 88 9.03 22.68 -6.21
N LEU A 89 8.13 22.46 -7.14
CA LEU A 89 6.90 23.23 -7.27
C LEU A 89 5.75 22.42 -6.66
N THR A 90 5.04 23.04 -5.74
CA THR A 90 3.78 22.55 -5.21
C THR A 90 2.63 23.40 -5.75
N LYS A 91 1.39 23.11 -5.42
CA LYS A 91 0.25 23.94 -5.85
C LYS A 91 0.35 25.41 -5.38
N LYS A 92 1.04 25.66 -4.25
CA LYS A 92 1.08 26.98 -3.60
C LYS A 92 2.48 27.53 -3.38
N TYR A 93 3.52 26.68 -3.38
CA TYR A 93 4.87 27.06 -2.98
C TYR A 93 5.92 26.62 -3.99
N GLU A 94 7.01 27.37 -4.02
CA GLU A 94 8.26 27.02 -4.64
C GLU A 94 9.29 26.74 -3.52
N ILE A 95 9.96 25.60 -3.56
CA ILE A 95 10.84 25.12 -2.49
C ILE A 95 12.18 24.72 -3.10
N ASP A 96 13.23 25.49 -2.79
CA ASP A 96 14.59 25.17 -3.19
C ASP A 96 15.20 24.08 -2.30
N TYR A 97 16.15 23.31 -2.86
CA TYR A 97 16.83 22.24 -2.14
C TYR A 97 18.31 22.15 -2.50
N ASP A 98 19.13 21.73 -1.53
CA ASP A 98 20.50 21.24 -1.77
C ASP A 98 20.49 19.71 -1.92
N VAL A 99 19.59 19.03 -1.19
CA VAL A 99 19.37 17.58 -1.26
C VAL A 99 17.88 17.29 -1.34
N LEU A 100 17.49 16.44 -2.28
CA LEU A 100 16.12 16.04 -2.50
C LEU A 100 15.94 14.54 -2.22
N VAL A 101 14.89 14.19 -1.48
CA VAL A 101 14.45 12.81 -1.27
C VAL A 101 13.04 12.63 -1.80
N ILE A 102 12.89 11.81 -2.84
CA ILE A 102 11.62 11.57 -3.51
C ILE A 102 11.03 10.25 -3.04
N GLY A 103 9.98 10.33 -2.21
CA GLY A 103 9.23 9.21 -1.67
C GLY A 103 7.73 9.38 -1.86
N LEU A 104 7.29 9.76 -3.07
CA LEU A 104 5.90 10.11 -3.41
C LEU A 104 4.96 8.90 -3.50
N GLY A 105 5.47 7.69 -3.26
CA GLY A 105 4.69 6.47 -3.17
C GLY A 105 4.16 5.98 -4.52
N PHE A 106 3.06 5.22 -4.45
CA PHE A 106 2.45 4.54 -5.61
C PHE A 106 1.13 5.18 -6.05
N GLN A 107 0.69 4.77 -7.23
CA GLN A 107 -0.64 5.03 -7.79
C GLN A 107 -1.25 3.71 -8.28
N PRO A 108 -2.59 3.59 -8.33
CA PRO A 108 -3.24 2.45 -8.97
C PRO A 108 -2.84 2.35 -10.45
N GLU A 109 -2.72 1.13 -10.94
CA GLU A 109 -2.44 0.82 -12.34
C GLU A 109 -3.56 -0.05 -12.89
N THR A 110 -4.28 0.43 -13.89
CA THR A 110 -5.40 -0.29 -14.53
C THR A 110 -4.99 -1.03 -15.80
N PHE A 111 -3.72 -0.92 -16.20
CA PHE A 111 -3.17 -1.52 -17.42
C PHE A 111 -3.92 -1.13 -18.73
N GLY A 112 -4.68 -0.04 -18.70
CA GLY A 112 -5.50 0.39 -19.82
C GLY A 112 -6.73 -0.51 -20.07
N ILE A 113 -7.13 -1.34 -19.10
CA ILE A 113 -8.33 -2.17 -19.23
C ILE A 113 -9.56 -1.26 -19.27
N GLU A 114 -10.40 -1.47 -20.30
CA GLU A 114 -11.57 -0.64 -20.57
C GLU A 114 -12.55 -0.62 -19.39
N GLY A 115 -13.01 0.58 -19.02
CA GLY A 115 -13.95 0.82 -17.93
C GLY A 115 -13.40 0.59 -16.53
N MET A 116 -12.14 0.17 -16.37
CA MET A 116 -11.55 -0.17 -15.06
C MET A 116 -11.36 1.08 -14.18
N ALA A 117 -10.90 2.18 -14.76
CA ALA A 117 -10.63 3.42 -14.02
C ALA A 117 -11.92 4.06 -13.48
N GLU A 118 -13.01 3.92 -14.21
CA GLU A 118 -14.32 4.50 -13.91
C GLU A 118 -15.13 3.65 -12.94
N ASN A 119 -15.03 2.33 -13.05
CA ASN A 119 -15.98 1.39 -12.41
C ASN A 119 -15.37 0.60 -11.25
N ALA A 120 -14.06 0.38 -11.22
CA ALA A 120 -13.43 -0.38 -10.15
C ALA A 120 -12.79 0.54 -9.09
N MET A 121 -12.96 0.19 -7.82
CA MET A 121 -12.42 0.95 -6.69
C MET A 121 -11.08 0.37 -6.25
N PRO A 122 -9.97 1.13 -6.35
CA PRO A 122 -8.67 0.64 -5.89
C PRO A 122 -8.50 0.78 -4.38
N ILE A 123 -7.82 -0.16 -3.73
CA ILE A 123 -7.32 0.00 -2.35
C ILE A 123 -6.00 0.78 -2.40
N ALA A 124 -6.07 2.11 -2.47
CA ALA A 124 -4.90 2.95 -2.74
C ALA A 124 -4.60 4.02 -1.70
N ASN A 125 -5.61 4.50 -0.99
CA ASN A 125 -5.50 5.53 0.04
C ASN A 125 -6.73 5.49 0.95
N VAL A 126 -6.71 6.32 2.00
CA VAL A 126 -7.78 6.37 3.01
C VAL A 126 -9.14 6.68 2.39
N LEU A 127 -9.25 7.69 1.53
CA LEU A 127 -10.53 8.06 0.92
C LEU A 127 -11.10 6.95 0.02
N ALA A 128 -10.24 6.26 -0.72
CA ALA A 128 -10.65 5.11 -1.54
C ALA A 128 -11.11 3.94 -0.67
N ALA A 129 -10.42 3.66 0.44
CA ALA A 129 -10.80 2.63 1.40
C ALA A 129 -12.14 2.92 2.06
N GLU A 130 -12.35 4.16 2.53
CA GLU A 130 -13.65 4.60 3.09
C GLU A 130 -14.78 4.50 2.08
N LYS A 131 -14.50 4.85 0.80
CA LYS A 131 -15.50 4.72 -0.28
C LYS A 131 -15.90 3.26 -0.49
N ILE A 132 -14.94 2.31 -0.48
CA ILE A 132 -15.26 0.88 -0.61
C ILE A 132 -16.13 0.43 0.57
N ALA A 133 -15.75 0.77 1.80
CA ALA A 133 -16.51 0.43 3.01
C ALA A 133 -17.94 0.98 2.98
N ALA A 134 -18.11 2.24 2.59
CA ALA A 134 -19.41 2.89 2.45
C ALA A 134 -20.25 2.24 1.34
N THR A 135 -19.64 1.90 0.20
CA THR A 135 -20.32 1.22 -0.90
C THR A 135 -20.84 -0.16 -0.48
N LEU A 136 -20.03 -0.94 0.24
CA LEU A 136 -20.44 -2.23 0.80
C LEU A 136 -21.67 -2.06 1.72
N GLU A 137 -21.59 -1.17 2.69
CA GLU A 137 -22.66 -0.90 3.65
C GLU A 137 -23.95 -0.45 2.94
N ASP A 138 -23.83 0.50 2.00
CA ASP A 138 -24.97 1.03 1.25
C ASP A 138 -25.65 -0.01 0.36
N ASN A 139 -24.88 -0.88 -0.29
CA ASN A 139 -25.39 -1.94 -1.13
C ASN A 139 -26.21 -2.95 -0.33
N PHE A 140 -25.71 -3.40 0.84
CA PHE A 140 -26.45 -4.29 1.72
C PHE A 140 -27.72 -3.64 2.26
N ARG A 141 -27.64 -2.38 2.67
CA ARG A 141 -28.81 -1.61 3.13
C ARG A 141 -29.87 -1.48 2.04
N LYS A 142 -29.49 -1.11 0.82
CA LYS A 142 -30.39 -1.00 -0.34
C LYS A 142 -31.06 -2.35 -0.65
N TYR A 143 -30.28 -3.42 -0.71
CA TYR A 143 -30.82 -4.77 -0.93
C TYR A 143 -31.85 -5.17 0.12
N ALA A 144 -31.60 -4.88 1.39
CA ALA A 144 -32.52 -5.20 2.48
C ALA A 144 -33.87 -4.49 2.37
N THR A 145 -33.88 -3.24 1.86
CA THR A 145 -35.06 -2.37 1.78
C THR A 145 -35.74 -2.38 0.40
N SER A 146 -35.11 -2.98 -0.63
CA SER A 146 -35.69 -3.07 -1.98
C SER A 146 -36.81 -4.08 -2.04
N GLU A 147 -37.82 -3.77 -2.81
CA GLU A 147 -38.89 -4.72 -3.23
C GLU A 147 -38.35 -5.69 -4.28
N GLU A 148 -37.56 -5.20 -5.24
CA GLU A 148 -36.84 -5.99 -6.22
C GLU A 148 -35.42 -6.29 -5.73
N LYS A 149 -35.13 -7.56 -5.46
CA LYS A 149 -33.85 -8.01 -4.91
C LYS A 149 -33.01 -8.69 -5.98
N ASP A 150 -31.86 -8.07 -6.30
CA ASP A 150 -30.85 -8.67 -7.16
C ASP A 150 -29.60 -9.04 -6.32
N VAL A 151 -29.20 -10.30 -6.35
CA VAL A 151 -28.03 -10.82 -5.61
C VAL A 151 -26.74 -10.08 -5.99
N LYS A 152 -26.63 -9.55 -7.21
CA LYS A 152 -25.47 -8.74 -7.61
C LYS A 152 -25.25 -7.55 -6.69
N ASP A 153 -26.32 -6.97 -6.09
CA ASP A 153 -26.23 -5.79 -5.25
C ASP A 153 -25.44 -6.04 -3.95
N ILE A 154 -25.48 -7.27 -3.45
CA ILE A 154 -24.71 -7.71 -2.28
C ILE A 154 -23.49 -8.57 -2.65
N SER A 155 -23.17 -8.65 -3.94
CA SER A 155 -22.00 -9.38 -4.44
C SER A 155 -20.77 -8.48 -4.55
N VAL A 156 -19.59 -9.07 -4.38
CA VAL A 156 -18.28 -8.38 -4.41
C VAL A 156 -17.33 -9.12 -5.34
N ILE A 157 -16.64 -8.40 -6.20
CA ILE A 157 -15.54 -8.96 -7.00
C ILE A 157 -14.26 -8.22 -6.68
N VAL A 158 -13.21 -8.96 -6.34
CA VAL A 158 -11.86 -8.46 -6.08
C VAL A 158 -10.94 -8.90 -7.21
N GLY A 159 -10.49 -7.95 -8.02
CA GLY A 159 -9.53 -8.17 -9.10
C GLY A 159 -8.10 -8.06 -8.57
N GLY A 160 -7.40 -9.17 -8.53
CA GLY A 160 -6.06 -9.34 -7.95
C GLY A 160 -6.10 -10.06 -6.60
N THR A 161 -5.45 -11.22 -6.52
CA THR A 161 -5.30 -12.00 -5.28
C THR A 161 -3.86 -12.04 -4.78
N GLY A 162 -3.11 -10.95 -5.02
CA GLY A 162 -1.86 -10.67 -4.32
C GLY A 162 -2.11 -10.42 -2.83
N LEU A 163 -1.07 -10.02 -2.06
CA LEU A 163 -1.19 -9.82 -0.61
C LEU A 163 -2.39 -8.94 -0.22
N ALA A 164 -2.51 -7.74 -0.81
CA ALA A 164 -3.58 -6.81 -0.47
C ALA A 164 -4.99 -7.36 -0.79
N GLY A 165 -5.14 -8.05 -1.94
CA GLY A 165 -6.41 -8.66 -2.32
C GLY A 165 -6.81 -9.81 -1.40
N MET A 166 -5.85 -10.68 -1.05
CA MET A 166 -6.09 -11.80 -0.13
C MET A 166 -6.43 -11.32 1.28
N GLU A 167 -5.76 -10.27 1.77
CA GLU A 167 -6.05 -9.67 3.06
C GLU A 167 -7.44 -9.04 3.07
N PHE A 168 -7.81 -8.32 2.00
CA PHE A 168 -9.15 -7.75 1.87
C PHE A 168 -10.23 -8.84 1.80
N LEU A 169 -10.02 -9.91 1.02
CA LEU A 169 -10.93 -11.07 1.00
C LEU A 169 -11.07 -11.72 2.37
N GLY A 170 -9.97 -11.82 3.13
CA GLY A 170 -9.98 -12.28 4.51
C GLY A 170 -10.83 -11.41 5.45
N GLU A 171 -10.74 -10.08 5.29
CA GLU A 171 -11.58 -9.14 6.04
C GLU A 171 -13.07 -9.26 5.66
N LEU A 172 -13.37 -9.52 4.38
CA LEU A 172 -14.75 -9.72 3.92
C LEU A 172 -15.41 -10.96 4.53
N VAL A 173 -14.67 -11.98 4.96
CA VAL A 173 -15.20 -13.13 5.71
C VAL A 173 -15.98 -12.68 6.94
N HIS A 174 -15.43 -11.71 7.70
CA HIS A 174 -16.07 -11.18 8.91
C HIS A 174 -17.11 -10.14 8.56
N ARG A 175 -16.79 -9.22 7.66
CA ARG A 175 -17.70 -8.14 7.26
C ARG A 175 -19.01 -8.65 6.65
N LYS A 176 -18.94 -9.69 5.82
CA LYS A 176 -20.14 -10.35 5.28
C LYS A 176 -21.09 -10.79 6.39
N LYS A 177 -20.56 -11.50 7.41
CA LYS A 177 -21.39 -12.00 8.52
C LYS A 177 -22.05 -10.85 9.30
N GLU A 178 -21.28 -9.79 9.58
CA GLU A 178 -21.77 -8.61 10.27
C GLU A 178 -22.90 -7.92 9.47
N LEU A 179 -22.68 -7.65 8.18
CA LEU A 179 -23.67 -6.99 7.32
C LEU A 179 -24.93 -7.86 7.14
N CYS A 180 -24.77 -9.16 6.94
CA CYS A 180 -25.89 -10.09 6.85
C CYS A 180 -26.72 -10.10 8.14
N SER A 181 -26.07 -10.18 9.29
CA SER A 181 -26.75 -10.11 10.60
C SER A 181 -27.46 -8.78 10.81
N LYS A 182 -26.80 -7.66 10.45
CA LYS A 182 -27.34 -6.30 10.62
C LYS A 182 -28.61 -6.08 9.78
N TYR A 183 -28.62 -6.59 8.56
CA TYR A 183 -29.70 -6.33 7.59
C TYR A 183 -30.67 -7.51 7.39
N GLY A 184 -30.53 -8.60 8.14
CA GLY A 184 -31.42 -9.76 8.05
C GLY A 184 -31.31 -10.50 6.71
N ILE A 185 -30.09 -10.59 6.14
CA ILE A 185 -29.81 -11.23 4.85
C ILE A 185 -29.20 -12.61 5.09
N ASP A 186 -29.66 -13.62 4.32
CA ASP A 186 -29.02 -14.95 4.34
C ASP A 186 -27.60 -14.87 3.73
N GLU A 187 -26.58 -15.25 4.51
CA GLU A 187 -25.18 -15.24 4.06
C GLU A 187 -24.92 -16.04 2.79
N LYS A 188 -25.73 -17.05 2.50
CA LYS A 188 -25.63 -17.90 1.30
C LYS A 188 -25.94 -17.15 0.01
N LEU A 189 -26.67 -16.05 0.09
CA LEU A 189 -27.00 -15.21 -1.06
C LEU A 189 -25.80 -14.35 -1.49
N VAL A 190 -24.91 -14.00 -0.55
CA VAL A 190 -23.77 -13.12 -0.83
C VAL A 190 -22.69 -13.87 -1.61
N LYS A 191 -22.36 -13.37 -2.81
CA LYS A 191 -21.30 -13.92 -3.65
C LYS A 191 -20.07 -13.03 -3.57
N ILE A 192 -18.92 -13.62 -3.24
CA ILE A 192 -17.64 -12.93 -3.19
C ILE A 192 -16.65 -13.71 -4.07
N TYR A 193 -16.02 -13.00 -5.01
CA TYR A 193 -15.06 -13.57 -5.95
C TYR A 193 -13.70 -12.91 -5.79
N GLY A 194 -12.65 -13.72 -5.73
CA GLY A 194 -11.25 -13.28 -5.88
C GLY A 194 -10.70 -13.75 -7.23
N LEU A 195 -10.31 -12.82 -8.10
CA LEU A 195 -9.84 -13.10 -9.45
C LEU A 195 -8.34 -12.83 -9.57
N ASP A 196 -7.63 -13.71 -10.24
CA ASP A 196 -6.23 -13.45 -10.62
C ASP A 196 -5.92 -14.02 -12.00
N ALA A 197 -5.16 -13.27 -12.79
CA ALA A 197 -4.63 -13.73 -14.07
C ALA A 197 -3.52 -14.79 -13.91
N ALA A 198 -2.85 -14.81 -12.76
CA ALA A 198 -1.86 -15.82 -12.45
C ALA A 198 -2.50 -17.20 -12.19
N PRO A 199 -1.85 -18.28 -12.60
CA PRO A 199 -2.34 -19.65 -12.35
C PRO A 199 -2.10 -20.12 -10.91
N THR A 200 -1.34 -19.36 -10.11
CA THR A 200 -0.95 -19.73 -8.74
C THR A 200 -1.24 -18.60 -7.77
N LEU A 201 -1.78 -18.94 -6.62
CA LEU A 201 -2.05 -18.01 -5.54
C LEU A 201 -0.80 -17.75 -4.71
N LEU A 202 -0.52 -16.48 -4.38
CA LEU A 202 0.55 -16.08 -3.45
C LEU A 202 1.89 -16.81 -3.69
N PRO A 203 2.54 -16.66 -4.86
CA PRO A 203 3.73 -17.46 -5.23
C PRO A 203 4.96 -17.21 -4.33
N MET A 204 4.91 -16.19 -3.45
CA MET A 204 5.95 -15.92 -2.44
C MET A 204 5.88 -16.86 -1.24
N PHE A 205 4.79 -17.59 -1.05
CA PHE A 205 4.65 -18.64 -0.04
C PHE A 205 4.84 -20.04 -0.65
N THR A 206 5.08 -21.04 0.20
CA THR A 206 5.05 -22.44 -0.27
C THR A 206 3.63 -22.86 -0.64
N LYS A 207 3.51 -23.85 -1.52
CA LYS A 207 2.21 -24.38 -1.96
C LYS A 207 1.29 -24.75 -0.79
N GLU A 208 1.83 -25.36 0.28
CA GLU A 208 1.06 -25.71 1.48
C GLU A 208 0.35 -24.50 2.10
N TYR A 209 1.04 -23.33 2.16
CA TYR A 209 0.50 -22.10 2.75
C TYR A 209 -0.50 -21.41 1.82
N SER A 210 -0.22 -21.43 0.52
CA SER A 210 -1.15 -20.89 -0.49
C SER A 210 -2.43 -21.73 -0.54
N ASP A 211 -2.33 -23.05 -0.51
CA ASP A 211 -3.48 -23.96 -0.47
C ASP A 211 -4.28 -23.78 0.85
N TYR A 212 -3.61 -23.55 1.98
CA TYR A 212 -4.27 -23.25 3.24
C TYR A 212 -5.08 -21.94 3.15
N ALA A 213 -4.48 -20.87 2.62
CA ALA A 213 -5.15 -19.58 2.48
C ALA A 213 -6.35 -19.68 1.54
N ARG A 214 -6.20 -20.38 0.41
CA ARG A 214 -7.29 -20.66 -0.53
C ARG A 214 -8.44 -21.40 0.15
N LYS A 215 -8.12 -22.53 0.79
CA LYS A 215 -9.12 -23.33 1.49
C LYS A 215 -9.85 -22.56 2.57
N TYR A 216 -9.15 -21.72 3.34
CA TYR A 216 -9.76 -20.87 4.35
C TYR A 216 -10.82 -19.94 3.75
N LEU A 217 -10.53 -19.28 2.63
CA LEU A 217 -11.47 -18.39 1.95
C LEU A 217 -12.66 -19.17 1.36
N GLU A 218 -12.39 -20.31 0.69
CA GLU A 218 -13.43 -21.16 0.08
C GLU A 218 -14.36 -21.76 1.13
N ASP A 219 -13.83 -22.24 2.27
CA ASP A 219 -14.64 -22.74 3.40
C ASP A 219 -15.55 -21.64 4.01
N ASN A 220 -15.18 -20.36 3.82
CA ASN A 220 -16.00 -19.20 4.24
C ASN A 220 -16.85 -18.60 3.09
N GLY A 221 -17.01 -19.33 1.99
CA GLY A 221 -17.90 -18.97 0.89
C GLY A 221 -17.37 -17.87 -0.03
N ILE A 222 -16.05 -17.78 -0.19
CA ILE A 222 -15.37 -16.91 -1.16
C ILE A 222 -14.81 -17.79 -2.28
N GLU A 223 -15.17 -17.51 -3.51
CA GLU A 223 -14.71 -18.24 -4.68
C GLU A 223 -13.43 -17.63 -5.25
N ILE A 224 -12.36 -18.44 -5.42
CA ILE A 224 -11.09 -18.02 -5.99
C ILE A 224 -10.94 -18.58 -7.40
N ILE A 225 -10.89 -17.68 -8.39
CA ILE A 225 -10.76 -18.02 -9.81
C ILE A 225 -9.37 -17.54 -10.29
N LEU A 226 -8.49 -18.50 -10.51
CA LEU A 226 -7.12 -18.26 -11.03
C LEU A 226 -7.10 -18.44 -12.55
N GLY A 227 -6.09 -17.89 -13.23
CA GLY A 227 -6.05 -17.86 -14.70
C GLY A 227 -7.11 -16.95 -15.31
N ALA A 228 -7.79 -16.12 -14.49
CA ALA A 228 -8.85 -15.22 -14.91
C ALA A 228 -8.29 -13.84 -15.29
N GLY A 229 -8.07 -13.61 -16.57
CA GLY A 229 -7.67 -12.29 -17.07
C GLY A 229 -8.89 -11.36 -17.13
N ILE A 230 -8.87 -10.23 -16.39
CA ILE A 230 -9.91 -9.21 -16.50
C ILE A 230 -9.68 -8.42 -17.77
N LYS A 231 -10.71 -8.32 -18.63
CA LYS A 231 -10.67 -7.68 -19.96
C LYS A 231 -11.50 -6.39 -20.03
N GLY A 232 -12.35 -6.15 -19.04
CA GLY A 232 -13.16 -4.94 -18.96
C GLY A 232 -13.92 -4.85 -17.66
N ALA A 233 -14.43 -3.66 -17.37
CA ALA A 233 -15.30 -3.38 -16.24
C ALA A 233 -16.50 -2.53 -16.70
N THR A 234 -17.70 -2.86 -16.20
CA THR A 234 -18.89 -2.02 -16.31
C THR A 234 -19.27 -1.49 -14.93
N ALA A 235 -20.37 -0.79 -14.80
CA ALA A 235 -20.82 -0.27 -13.51
C ALA A 235 -21.15 -1.38 -12.47
N ASP A 236 -21.43 -2.61 -12.94
CA ASP A 236 -21.88 -3.72 -12.08
C ASP A 236 -21.32 -5.08 -12.51
N SER A 237 -20.23 -5.11 -13.27
CA SER A 237 -19.60 -6.38 -13.68
C SER A 237 -18.10 -6.25 -14.01
N PHE A 238 -17.38 -7.37 -13.88
CA PHE A 238 -16.12 -7.58 -14.60
C PHE A 238 -16.34 -8.57 -15.76
N ILE A 239 -15.76 -8.21 -16.91
CA ILE A 239 -15.63 -9.12 -18.06
C ILE A 239 -14.30 -9.84 -17.89
N ILE A 240 -14.34 -11.15 -17.70
CA ILE A 240 -13.17 -12.00 -17.50
C ILE A 240 -12.98 -12.96 -18.66
N GLU A 241 -11.74 -13.42 -18.83
CA GLU A 241 -11.40 -14.49 -19.77
C GLU A 241 -10.68 -15.60 -19.00
N VAL A 242 -11.24 -16.79 -19.03
CA VAL A 242 -10.71 -18.02 -18.41
C VAL A 242 -10.70 -19.11 -19.48
N ASP A 243 -9.56 -19.75 -19.68
CA ASP A 243 -9.36 -20.81 -20.71
C ASP A 243 -9.80 -20.38 -22.12
N GLY A 244 -9.66 -19.11 -22.45
CA GLY A 244 -10.05 -18.53 -23.75
C GLY A 244 -11.54 -18.18 -23.88
N GLU A 245 -12.36 -18.49 -22.87
CA GLU A 245 -13.78 -18.13 -22.85
C GLU A 245 -14.00 -16.83 -22.07
N ARG A 246 -14.75 -15.89 -22.67
CA ARG A 246 -15.18 -14.66 -22.00
C ARG A 246 -16.46 -14.88 -21.22
N LYS A 247 -16.46 -14.41 -19.98
CA LYS A 247 -17.61 -14.48 -19.05
C LYS A 247 -17.81 -13.13 -18.37
N GLU A 248 -19.05 -12.79 -18.11
CA GLU A 248 -19.40 -11.63 -17.30
C GLU A 248 -19.72 -12.08 -15.88
N LEU A 249 -19.02 -11.53 -14.89
CA LEU A 249 -19.31 -11.71 -13.47
C LEU A 249 -19.96 -10.43 -12.95
N LYS A 250 -21.16 -10.53 -12.39
CA LYS A 250 -21.94 -9.39 -11.91
C LYS A 250 -21.76 -9.18 -10.41
N ALA A 251 -21.49 -7.94 -10.03
CA ALA A 251 -21.45 -7.47 -8.65
C ALA A 251 -21.49 -5.95 -8.60
N SER A 252 -22.22 -5.37 -7.67
CA SER A 252 -22.28 -3.92 -7.49
C SER A 252 -21.09 -3.36 -6.70
N THR A 253 -20.20 -4.22 -6.17
CA THR A 253 -18.95 -3.81 -5.55
C THR A 253 -17.76 -4.41 -6.29
N LEU A 254 -17.06 -3.58 -7.07
CA LEU A 254 -15.89 -3.97 -7.84
C LEU A 254 -14.63 -3.35 -7.22
N VAL A 255 -13.72 -4.18 -6.71
CA VAL A 255 -12.49 -3.76 -6.05
C VAL A 255 -11.27 -4.18 -6.86
N TRP A 256 -10.31 -3.26 -7.03
CA TRP A 256 -9.09 -3.49 -7.79
C TRP A 256 -7.83 -3.45 -6.92
N THR A 257 -7.10 -4.55 -6.92
CA THR A 257 -5.84 -4.73 -6.17
C THR A 257 -4.70 -5.31 -7.00
N ALA A 258 -4.92 -5.57 -8.31
CA ALA A 258 -3.97 -6.27 -9.16
C ALA A 258 -2.84 -5.39 -9.72
N GLY A 259 -2.92 -4.09 -9.63
CA GLY A 259 -1.93 -3.22 -10.26
C GLY A 259 -1.54 -2.01 -9.44
N VAL A 260 -0.23 -1.84 -9.27
CA VAL A 260 0.37 -0.61 -8.74
C VAL A 260 1.49 -0.14 -9.67
N ARG A 261 1.64 1.16 -9.79
CA ARG A 261 2.78 1.83 -10.42
C ARG A 261 3.38 2.82 -9.43
N GLY A 262 4.59 3.30 -9.68
CA GLY A 262 5.13 4.43 -8.94
C GLY A 262 4.40 5.73 -9.29
N ASN A 263 4.90 6.85 -8.78
CA ASN A 263 4.27 8.14 -9.01
C ASN A 263 4.58 8.67 -10.43
N LYS A 264 3.56 9.18 -11.14
CA LYS A 264 3.69 9.71 -12.51
C LYS A 264 4.72 10.84 -12.64
N LEU A 265 4.94 11.62 -11.57
CA LEU A 265 5.96 12.66 -11.56
C LEU A 265 7.37 12.12 -11.84
N MET A 266 7.62 10.81 -11.60
CA MET A 266 8.90 10.19 -11.96
C MET A 266 9.06 10.11 -13.48
N ASP A 267 7.99 9.71 -14.19
CA ASP A 267 8.02 9.64 -15.66
C ASP A 267 8.12 11.03 -16.28
N GLU A 268 7.50 12.04 -15.66
CA GLU A 268 7.53 13.45 -16.10
C GLU A 268 8.89 14.12 -15.83
N THR A 269 9.53 13.79 -14.69
CA THR A 269 10.81 14.40 -14.26
C THR A 269 12.02 13.70 -14.88
N PHE A 270 11.96 12.38 -15.02
CA PHE A 270 13.07 11.54 -15.47
C PHE A 270 12.63 10.59 -16.59
N PRO A 271 12.19 11.11 -17.76
CA PRO A 271 11.55 10.29 -18.81
C PRO A 271 12.45 9.16 -19.34
N GLU A 272 13.77 9.37 -19.39
CA GLU A 272 14.72 8.37 -19.88
C GLU A 272 15.11 7.32 -18.81
N LEU A 273 14.89 7.60 -17.53
CA LEU A 273 15.32 6.76 -16.40
C LEU A 273 14.16 6.08 -15.69
N SER A 274 12.94 6.59 -15.86
CA SER A 274 11.74 6.09 -15.19
C SER A 274 10.91 5.21 -16.12
N LYS A 275 10.31 4.18 -15.55
CA LYS A 275 9.32 3.34 -16.22
C LYS A 275 8.17 3.04 -15.26
N ARG A 276 6.96 3.42 -15.68
CA ARG A 276 5.73 3.24 -14.88
C ARG A 276 5.85 3.91 -13.50
N GLY A 277 6.42 5.12 -13.47
CA GLY A 277 6.58 5.91 -12.25
C GLY A 277 7.65 5.40 -11.27
N ARG A 278 8.49 4.45 -11.70
CA ARG A 278 9.60 3.93 -10.90
C ARG A 278 10.92 4.18 -11.62
N LEU A 279 11.91 4.67 -10.90
CA LEU A 279 13.24 4.97 -11.40
C LEU A 279 14.26 3.95 -10.93
N VAL A 280 15.08 3.44 -11.85
CA VAL A 280 16.22 2.57 -11.50
C VAL A 280 17.30 3.41 -10.82
N THR A 281 17.57 3.12 -9.54
CA THR A 281 18.51 3.87 -8.73
C THR A 281 19.92 3.29 -8.79
N THR A 282 20.90 4.11 -8.38
CA THR A 282 22.24 3.62 -8.03
C THR A 282 22.20 2.71 -6.80
N GLN A 283 23.33 2.08 -6.47
CA GLN A 283 23.46 1.30 -5.21
C GLN A 283 23.36 2.18 -3.95
N GLN A 284 23.46 3.50 -4.09
CA GLN A 284 23.29 4.48 -3.01
C GLN A 284 21.89 5.10 -2.98
N LEU A 285 20.95 4.55 -3.75
CA LEU A 285 19.57 5.05 -3.90
C LEU A 285 19.47 6.45 -4.49
N THR A 286 20.48 6.91 -5.22
CA THR A 286 20.44 8.18 -5.94
C THR A 286 19.97 8.00 -7.38
N VAL A 287 19.56 9.09 -8.02
CA VAL A 287 19.35 9.15 -9.45
C VAL A 287 20.73 8.98 -10.14
N PRO A 288 20.87 8.11 -11.17
CA PRO A 288 22.10 8.02 -11.93
C PRO A 288 22.58 9.38 -12.44
N GLY A 289 23.80 9.76 -12.08
CA GLY A 289 24.39 11.07 -12.44
C GLY A 289 23.98 12.27 -11.55
N MET A 290 23.13 12.07 -10.54
CA MET A 290 22.68 13.12 -9.60
C MET A 290 22.82 12.62 -8.15
N GLU A 291 23.93 12.93 -7.51
CA GLU A 291 24.24 12.43 -6.15
C GLU A 291 23.44 13.09 -5.03
N ASP A 292 22.79 14.21 -5.31
CA ASP A 292 21.98 15.00 -4.39
C ASP A 292 20.49 14.70 -4.45
N ILE A 293 20.05 13.79 -5.35
CA ILE A 293 18.66 13.38 -5.49
C ILE A 293 18.52 11.88 -5.18
N TYR A 294 17.80 11.57 -4.11
CA TYR A 294 17.53 10.21 -3.65
C TYR A 294 16.11 9.78 -4.03
N ILE A 295 15.95 8.54 -4.47
CA ILE A 295 14.63 7.93 -4.76
C ILE A 295 14.41 6.79 -3.78
N VAL A 296 13.26 6.82 -3.08
CA VAL A 296 12.96 5.85 -2.01
C VAL A 296 11.52 5.33 -2.09
N GLY A 297 11.29 4.17 -1.50
CA GLY A 297 9.97 3.53 -1.49
C GLY A 297 9.50 3.14 -2.89
N ASP A 298 8.20 3.29 -3.15
CA ASP A 298 7.57 2.75 -4.36
C ASP A 298 7.95 3.50 -5.66
N CYS A 299 8.57 4.67 -5.53
CA CYS A 299 9.18 5.38 -6.66
C CYS A 299 10.52 4.78 -7.10
N ALA A 300 11.19 3.98 -6.24
CA ALA A 300 12.47 3.35 -6.53
C ALA A 300 12.31 1.98 -7.19
N ALA A 301 13.06 1.72 -8.26
CA ALA A 301 13.27 0.39 -8.82
C ALA A 301 14.70 -0.04 -8.48
N PHE A 302 14.95 -0.40 -7.21
CA PHE A 302 16.27 -0.80 -6.76
C PHE A 302 16.60 -2.23 -7.22
N ILE A 303 17.72 -2.33 -7.95
CA ILE A 303 18.30 -3.60 -8.41
C ILE A 303 19.63 -3.76 -7.70
N GLU A 304 19.71 -4.69 -6.76
CA GLU A 304 20.94 -4.97 -6.04
C GLU A 304 21.98 -5.61 -6.97
N THR A 305 23.26 -5.31 -6.76
CA THR A 305 24.34 -5.89 -7.56
C THR A 305 24.26 -7.42 -7.64
N GLY A 306 24.22 -7.96 -8.87
CA GLY A 306 24.03 -9.39 -9.10
C GLY A 306 22.58 -9.85 -9.26
N GLN A 307 21.61 -8.97 -9.16
CA GLN A 307 20.20 -9.22 -9.45
C GLN A 307 19.83 -8.70 -10.86
N GLU A 308 18.85 -9.34 -11.49
CA GLU A 308 18.33 -8.91 -12.81
C GLU A 308 17.07 -8.05 -12.70
N ARG A 309 16.35 -8.13 -11.60
CA ARG A 309 15.05 -7.48 -11.40
C ARG A 309 15.01 -6.65 -10.12
N PRO A 310 14.28 -5.53 -10.14
CA PRO A 310 14.12 -4.75 -8.93
C PRO A 310 13.30 -5.51 -7.88
N TYR A 311 13.62 -5.24 -6.63
CA TYR A 311 12.79 -5.72 -5.53
C TYR A 311 11.35 -5.23 -5.63
N PRO A 312 10.36 -6.03 -5.15
CA PRO A 312 8.98 -5.60 -5.08
C PRO A 312 8.81 -4.44 -4.09
N THR A 313 7.83 -3.58 -4.38
CA THR A 313 7.46 -2.47 -3.49
C THR A 313 6.75 -3.00 -2.26
N THR A 314 7.34 -2.76 -1.08
CA THR A 314 6.77 -3.15 0.22
C THR A 314 7.12 -2.10 1.28
N ALA A 315 6.32 -2.00 2.33
CA ALA A 315 6.65 -1.15 3.49
C ALA A 315 8.01 -1.50 4.10
N GLN A 316 8.38 -2.77 4.05
CA GLN A 316 9.66 -3.26 4.59
C GLN A 316 10.87 -2.68 3.88
N ILE A 317 10.90 -2.71 2.53
CA ILE A 317 12.01 -2.14 1.77
C ILE A 317 11.98 -0.61 1.84
N ALA A 318 10.79 0.01 1.81
CA ALA A 318 10.63 1.46 1.93
C ALA A 318 11.23 1.99 3.23
N ASN A 319 10.98 1.34 4.37
CA ASN A 319 11.57 1.68 5.66
C ASN A 319 13.09 1.55 5.66
N GLN A 320 13.63 0.48 5.08
CA GLN A 320 15.08 0.28 5.01
C GLN A 320 15.77 1.31 4.10
N MET A 321 15.15 1.64 2.95
CA MET A 321 15.63 2.71 2.07
C MET A 321 15.65 4.06 2.80
N GLY A 322 14.57 4.41 3.50
CA GLY A 322 14.49 5.66 4.25
C GLY A 322 15.52 5.74 5.38
N ALA A 323 15.71 4.66 6.12
CA ALA A 323 16.72 4.60 7.19
C ALA A 323 18.15 4.77 6.62
N TYR A 324 18.44 4.13 5.50
CA TYR A 324 19.72 4.25 4.80
C TYR A 324 19.98 5.69 4.33
N VAL A 325 18.99 6.30 3.64
CA VAL A 325 19.14 7.68 3.12
C VAL A 325 19.26 8.69 4.25
N GLY A 326 18.47 8.55 5.30
CA GLY A 326 18.59 9.41 6.49
C GLY A 326 19.95 9.31 7.18
N ALA A 327 20.52 8.10 7.26
CA ALA A 327 21.88 7.90 7.77
C ALA A 327 22.94 8.54 6.88
N ARG A 328 22.84 8.36 5.55
CA ARG A 328 23.78 8.91 4.58
C ARG A 328 23.79 10.44 4.57
N ILE A 329 22.62 11.08 4.53
CA ILE A 329 22.50 12.54 4.54
C ILE A 329 23.02 13.13 5.88
N SER A 330 22.82 12.43 7.01
CA SER A 330 23.36 12.84 8.32
C SER A 330 24.86 12.61 8.49
N GLY A 331 25.59 12.24 7.42
CA GLY A 331 27.04 12.08 7.42
C GLY A 331 27.56 10.79 8.03
N LYS A 332 26.69 9.79 8.29
CA LYS A 332 27.16 8.49 8.78
C LYS A 332 27.87 7.72 7.67
N PRO A 333 28.97 7.03 7.96
CA PRO A 333 29.65 6.19 6.99
C PRO A 333 28.81 4.96 6.69
N VAL A 334 28.09 4.97 5.56
CA VAL A 334 27.31 3.85 5.05
C VAL A 334 27.84 3.47 3.67
N GLY A 335 27.99 2.17 3.41
CA GLY A 335 28.34 1.63 2.11
C GLY A 335 27.15 1.65 1.15
N ASP A 336 27.10 0.71 0.23
CA ASP A 336 25.96 0.51 -0.65
C ASP A 336 24.72 0.03 0.12
N PHE A 337 23.54 0.38 -0.37
CA PHE A 337 22.30 -0.10 0.22
C PHE A 337 22.16 -1.62 -0.02
N LYS A 338 21.79 -2.33 1.02
CA LYS A 338 21.48 -3.76 0.97
C LYS A 338 20.12 -4.01 1.58
N TYR A 339 19.26 -4.68 0.83
CA TYR A 339 17.95 -5.06 1.34
C TYR A 339 18.01 -6.34 2.15
N ILE A 340 17.50 -6.28 3.38
CA ILE A 340 17.35 -7.45 4.25
C ILE A 340 15.89 -7.88 4.22
N ASN A 341 15.61 -8.97 3.51
CA ASN A 341 14.28 -9.56 3.50
C ASN A 341 14.00 -10.25 4.85
N ARG A 342 13.03 -9.74 5.58
CA ARG A 342 12.61 -10.28 6.91
C ARG A 342 11.45 -11.26 6.81
N GLY A 343 11.04 -11.63 5.59
CA GLY A 343 9.93 -12.52 5.32
C GLY A 343 8.64 -11.79 4.98
N VAL A 344 7.56 -12.56 4.87
CA VAL A 344 6.24 -12.09 4.47
C VAL A 344 5.17 -12.67 5.38
N VAL A 345 4.14 -11.86 5.65
CA VAL A 345 2.94 -12.25 6.41
C VAL A 345 1.72 -11.78 5.63
N CYS A 346 0.69 -12.60 5.56
CA CYS A 346 -0.61 -12.28 4.97
C CYS A 346 -1.70 -12.61 5.99
N SER A 347 -2.52 -11.64 6.38
CA SER A 347 -3.71 -11.89 7.20
C SER A 347 -4.84 -12.47 6.35
N LEU A 348 -5.67 -13.27 6.97
CA LEU A 348 -6.92 -13.79 6.41
C LEU A 348 -8.07 -13.36 7.34
N GLY A 349 -8.14 -12.05 7.61
CA GLY A 349 -8.98 -11.46 8.65
C GLY A 349 -8.34 -11.51 10.04
N HIS A 350 -9.10 -11.10 11.08
CA HIS A 350 -8.57 -10.84 12.43
C HIS A 350 -7.98 -12.06 13.16
N LYS A 351 -8.39 -13.28 12.78
CA LYS A 351 -8.09 -14.50 13.55
C LYS A 351 -7.28 -15.53 12.78
N ASP A 352 -6.99 -15.27 11.52
CA ASP A 352 -6.27 -16.22 10.69
C ASP A 352 -5.22 -15.53 9.81
N GLY A 353 -4.28 -16.29 9.30
CA GLY A 353 -3.22 -15.78 8.43
C GLY A 353 -2.18 -16.84 8.10
N ILE A 354 -1.23 -16.45 7.27
CA ILE A 354 -0.05 -17.23 6.91
C ILE A 354 1.20 -16.37 7.04
N ALA A 355 2.30 -16.96 7.48
CA ALA A 355 3.57 -16.26 7.68
C ALA A 355 4.75 -17.14 7.30
N ASP A 356 5.72 -16.54 6.61
CA ASP A 356 7.05 -17.11 6.37
C ASP A 356 8.07 -16.00 6.68
N VAL A 357 8.65 -16.04 7.87
CA VAL A 357 9.53 -14.97 8.37
C VAL A 357 10.96 -15.43 8.51
N MET A 358 11.87 -14.45 8.61
CA MET A 358 13.31 -14.68 8.69
C MET A 358 13.68 -15.81 9.66
N GLY A 359 14.59 -16.68 9.22
CA GLY A 359 14.98 -17.90 9.95
C GLY A 359 14.12 -19.12 9.62
N GLY A 360 13.29 -19.05 8.55
CA GLY A 360 12.45 -20.18 8.10
C GLY A 360 11.30 -20.51 9.06
N LYS A 361 10.94 -19.56 9.94
CA LYS A 361 9.82 -19.75 10.86
C LYS A 361 8.51 -19.54 10.12
N LYS A 362 7.83 -20.64 9.85
CA LYS A 362 6.53 -20.67 9.20
C LYS A 362 5.41 -20.80 10.23
N SER A 363 4.32 -20.10 10.04
CA SER A 363 3.12 -20.27 10.85
C SER A 363 1.85 -19.99 10.05
N LYS A 364 0.72 -20.57 10.50
CA LYS A 364 -0.62 -20.37 9.94
C LYS A 364 -1.65 -20.25 11.07
N GLY A 365 -2.84 -19.80 10.73
CA GLY A 365 -3.93 -19.58 11.67
C GLY A 365 -3.68 -18.42 12.61
N PHE A 366 -4.21 -18.50 13.81
CA PHE A 366 -4.15 -17.45 14.82
C PHE A 366 -2.74 -16.98 15.18
N LYS A 367 -1.74 -17.87 15.13
CA LYS A 367 -0.34 -17.49 15.40
C LYS A 367 0.20 -16.54 14.35
N ALA A 368 -0.13 -16.76 13.08
CA ALA A 368 0.27 -15.87 11.99
C ALA A 368 -0.46 -14.51 12.08
N ALA A 369 -1.75 -14.49 12.40
CA ALA A 369 -2.51 -13.27 12.62
C ALA A 369 -1.93 -12.43 13.78
N LYS A 370 -1.59 -13.04 14.91
CA LYS A 370 -0.89 -12.34 16.01
C LYS A 370 0.47 -11.82 15.61
N LEU A 371 1.25 -12.61 14.86
CA LEU A 371 2.57 -12.18 14.38
C LEU A 371 2.47 -10.95 13.50
N LYS A 372 1.47 -10.87 12.61
CA LYS A 372 1.22 -9.68 11.79
C LYS A 372 1.00 -8.45 12.65
N LYS A 373 0.13 -8.50 13.67
CA LYS A 373 -0.13 -7.37 14.58
C LYS A 373 1.13 -6.90 15.32
N ILE A 374 1.99 -7.82 15.73
CA ILE A 374 3.27 -7.49 16.36
C ILE A 374 4.21 -6.78 15.36
N ILE A 375 4.27 -7.25 14.11
CA ILE A 375 5.08 -6.62 13.06
C ILE A 375 4.57 -5.21 12.74
N GLU A 376 3.27 -5.01 12.66
CA GLU A 376 2.63 -3.72 12.44
C GLU A 376 2.92 -2.74 13.58
N ALA A 377 2.73 -3.16 14.83
CA ALA A 377 3.06 -2.35 16.00
C ALA A 377 4.55 -1.94 16.02
N LYS A 378 5.44 -2.88 15.67
CA LYS A 378 6.86 -2.59 15.52
C LYS A 378 7.15 -1.59 14.41
N ALA A 379 6.49 -1.72 13.25
CA ALA A 379 6.67 -0.80 12.13
C ALA A 379 6.28 0.63 12.51
N ILE A 380 5.18 0.82 13.24
CA ILE A 380 4.76 2.13 13.74
C ILE A 380 5.79 2.71 14.72
N TYR A 381 6.30 1.88 15.64
CA TYR A 381 7.38 2.30 16.55
C TYR A 381 8.66 2.68 15.78
N GLU A 382 8.99 1.97 14.70
CA GLU A 382 10.13 2.30 13.84
C GLU A 382 9.91 3.63 13.09
N LEU A 383 8.68 4.00 12.74
CA LEU A 383 8.35 5.27 12.06
C LEU A 383 8.32 6.46 13.01
N THR A 384 7.78 6.27 14.20
CA THR A 384 7.50 7.33 15.16
C THR A 384 8.47 7.27 16.36
N ASP A 385 8.00 7.61 17.52
CA ASP A 385 8.64 7.36 18.80
C ASP A 385 7.70 6.57 19.71
N PHE A 386 8.21 6.14 20.87
CA PHE A 386 7.46 5.34 21.83
C PHE A 386 6.17 6.03 22.33
N VAL A 387 6.23 7.36 22.52
CA VAL A 387 5.08 8.14 22.99
C VAL A 387 3.98 8.22 21.94
N THR A 388 4.36 8.47 20.70
CA THR A 388 3.43 8.52 19.55
C THR A 388 2.83 7.15 19.27
N ALA A 389 3.63 6.07 19.37
CA ALA A 389 3.14 4.71 19.21
C ALA A 389 2.13 4.32 20.30
N LEU A 390 2.35 4.72 21.56
CA LEU A 390 1.41 4.53 22.67
C LEU A 390 0.11 5.32 22.49
N LYS A 391 0.20 6.60 22.08
CA LYS A 391 -0.98 7.45 21.84
C LYS A 391 -1.93 6.86 20.80
N ASN A 392 -1.41 6.17 19.81
CA ASN A 392 -2.20 5.53 18.77
C ASN A 392 -2.74 4.14 19.14
N GLN A 393 -2.68 3.74 20.42
CA GLN A 393 -3.25 2.50 21.00
C GLN A 393 -2.90 1.19 20.27
N ARG A 394 -1.77 1.15 19.54
CA ARG A 394 -1.40 -0.01 18.70
C ARG A 394 -0.36 -0.94 19.33
N ILE A 395 0.02 -0.70 20.58
CA ILE A 395 0.98 -1.52 21.33
C ILE A 395 0.29 -2.47 22.33
N LEU A 396 -1.03 -2.38 22.49
CA LEU A 396 -1.78 -3.25 23.42
C LEU A 396 -2.65 -4.27 22.68
#